data_787bdb2dc4a3571ddea07cc7a6259936
#
_entry.id   787bdb2dc4a3571ddea07cc7a6259936
#
_cell.length_a   1.000
_cell.length_b   1.000
_cell.length_c   1.000
_cell.angle_alpha   90.00
_cell.angle_beta   90.00
_cell.angle_gamma   90.00
#
_symmetry.space_group_name_H-M   'P 1'
#
loop_
_entity.id
_entity.type
_entity.pdbx_description
1 polymer ?
#
loop_
_entity_poly.entity_id
_entity_poly.type
_entity_poly.pdbx_seq_one_letter_code
_entity_poly.pdbx_strand_id
1 'polypeptide(L)'
;MIPKYARYGYCIEKSIEFILNENLYSFPFDCDNIIRSHKWARTKYSTLAKENNVDINEIIEAFNSQDGYSIYNGRNYTIGYNNTHIPKRIYFTKLHEIGHIYLNHFIDFDETILNRSSLTETSYKVLENEANCFARNVIAPVVLVKYLKLSSPNEIANYFGITNGAAKTRYD
;
A
#
# COMPACT_ATOMS: atom_id res chain seq x y z
N MET A 1 8.20 7.91 18.49
CA MET A 1 8.89 6.60 18.71
C MET A 1 8.04 5.50 18.10
N ILE A 2 8.61 4.65 17.22
CA ILE A 2 7.90 3.55 16.55
C ILE A 2 7.42 2.54 17.61
N PRO A 3 6.16 2.08 17.53
CA PRO A 3 5.62 1.09 18.46
C PRO A 3 6.40 -0.22 18.45
N LYS A 4 6.41 -0.93 19.57
CA LYS A 4 7.04 -2.26 19.66
C LYS A 4 6.28 -3.33 18.84
N TYR A 5 4.96 -3.16 18.68
CA TYR A 5 4.07 -4.07 17.96
C TYR A 5 3.16 -3.30 17.04
N ALA A 6 2.77 -3.92 15.91
CA ALA A 6 1.83 -3.34 14.97
C ALA A 6 0.45 -3.08 15.60
N ARG A 7 -0.10 -1.90 15.37
CA ARG A 7 -1.37 -1.41 15.92
C ARG A 7 -2.54 -1.85 15.04
N TYR A 8 -2.81 -3.14 14.94
CA TYR A 8 -3.82 -3.67 13.99
C TYR A 8 -5.21 -3.03 14.15
N GLY A 9 -5.68 -2.79 15.37
CA GLY A 9 -6.96 -2.10 15.63
C GLY A 9 -6.99 -0.71 15.00
N TYR A 10 -5.94 0.08 15.21
CA TYR A 10 -5.76 1.39 14.60
C TYR A 10 -5.74 1.32 13.05
N CYS A 11 -5.04 0.33 12.48
CA CYS A 11 -4.99 0.17 11.03
C CYS A 11 -6.36 -0.18 10.43
N ILE A 12 -7.16 -1.00 11.12
CA ILE A 12 -8.53 -1.34 10.70
C ILE A 12 -9.42 -0.09 10.76
N GLU A 13 -9.38 0.67 11.86
CA GLU A 13 -10.12 1.92 12.00
C GLU A 13 -9.77 2.90 10.88
N LYS A 14 -8.48 3.12 10.63
CA LYS A 14 -8.00 4.01 9.56
C LYS A 14 -8.35 3.51 8.16
N SER A 15 -8.44 2.20 7.94
CA SER A 15 -8.90 1.65 6.66
C SER A 15 -10.38 1.93 6.40
N ILE A 16 -11.22 1.89 7.43
CA ILE A 16 -12.64 2.24 7.34
C ILE A 16 -12.80 3.74 7.08
N GLU A 17 -12.08 4.56 7.86
CA GLU A 17 -12.04 6.01 7.68
C GLU A 17 -11.63 6.40 6.25
N PHE A 18 -10.60 5.75 5.70
CA PHE A 18 -10.16 5.94 4.32
C PHE A 18 -11.25 5.59 3.30
N ILE A 19 -11.89 4.43 3.43
CA ILE A 19 -12.98 4.01 2.54
C ILE A 19 -14.10 5.05 2.51
N LEU A 20 -14.48 5.60 3.67
CA LEU A 20 -15.53 6.59 3.79
C LEU A 20 -15.12 7.95 3.21
N ASN A 21 -13.90 8.43 3.54
CA ASN A 21 -13.40 9.72 3.09
C ASN A 21 -13.17 9.77 1.58
N GLU A 22 -12.67 8.67 1.00
CA GLU A 22 -12.44 8.56 -0.46
C GLU A 22 -13.70 8.13 -1.24
N ASN A 23 -14.83 7.90 -0.54
CA ASN A 23 -16.09 7.47 -1.16
C ASN A 23 -15.95 6.20 -2.01
N LEU A 24 -15.30 5.18 -1.48
CA LEU A 24 -15.03 3.93 -2.20
C LEU A 24 -16.25 3.00 -2.16
N TYR A 25 -17.17 3.15 -3.10
CA TYR A 25 -18.39 2.37 -3.18
C TYR A 25 -18.36 1.21 -4.19
N SER A 26 -17.31 1.13 -5.01
CA SER A 26 -17.12 0.07 -6.00
C SER A 26 -15.71 -0.49 -5.98
N PHE A 27 -15.58 -1.78 -6.26
CA PHE A 27 -14.30 -2.51 -6.27
C PHE A 27 -14.10 -3.25 -7.59
N PRO A 28 -12.86 -3.35 -8.10
CA PRO A 28 -11.70 -2.56 -7.66
C PRO A 28 -11.87 -1.08 -8.00
N PHE A 29 -11.25 -0.20 -7.21
CA PHE A 29 -11.23 1.24 -7.45
C PHE A 29 -9.87 1.69 -8.01
N ASP A 30 -9.83 2.90 -8.60
CA ASP A 30 -8.61 3.46 -9.20
C ASP A 30 -7.78 4.23 -8.16
N CYS A 31 -6.68 3.60 -7.69
CA CYS A 31 -5.72 4.24 -6.78
C CYS A 31 -5.09 5.50 -7.38
N ASP A 32 -4.96 5.60 -8.71
CA ASP A 32 -4.37 6.76 -9.36
C ASP A 32 -5.27 7.99 -9.26
N ASN A 33 -6.59 7.81 -9.17
CA ASN A 33 -7.53 8.89 -8.90
C ASN A 33 -7.32 9.44 -7.48
N ILE A 34 -7.12 8.57 -6.49
CA ILE A 34 -6.85 8.95 -5.09
C ILE A 34 -5.52 9.73 -5.02
N ILE A 35 -4.45 9.20 -5.60
CA ILE A 35 -3.15 9.85 -5.62
C ILE A 35 -3.25 11.26 -6.23
N ARG A 36 -4.01 11.42 -7.32
CA ARG A 36 -4.23 12.72 -7.97
C ARG A 36 -5.06 13.69 -7.13
N SER A 37 -6.13 13.21 -6.49
CA SER A 37 -7.01 14.07 -5.66
C SER A 37 -6.24 14.69 -4.50
N HIS A 38 -5.32 13.93 -3.91
CA HIS A 38 -4.42 14.40 -2.86
C HIS A 38 -3.20 15.19 -3.38
N LYS A 39 -3.05 15.34 -4.69
CA LYS A 39 -1.89 15.99 -5.34
C LYS A 39 -0.54 15.36 -4.98
N TRP A 40 -0.52 14.07 -4.62
CA TRP A 40 0.71 13.33 -4.42
C TRP A 40 1.38 13.03 -5.74
N ALA A 41 2.70 13.07 -5.77
CA ALA A 41 3.46 12.67 -6.93
C ALA A 41 3.48 11.13 -7.05
N ARG A 42 3.59 10.65 -8.30
CA ARG A 42 3.77 9.22 -8.55
C ARG A 42 4.78 9.00 -9.67
N THR A 43 5.54 7.92 -9.58
CA THR A 43 6.49 7.53 -10.61
C THR A 43 6.56 6.02 -10.77
N LYS A 44 6.98 5.59 -11.95
CA LYS A 44 7.22 4.18 -12.28
C LYS A 44 8.70 3.88 -12.20
N TYR A 45 9.07 2.68 -11.77
CA TYR A 45 10.47 2.25 -11.80
C TYR A 45 11.07 2.31 -13.19
N SER A 46 10.32 1.93 -14.23
CA SER A 46 10.78 2.05 -15.63
C SER A 46 11.04 3.49 -16.05
N THR A 47 10.30 4.46 -15.51
CA THR A 47 10.54 5.88 -15.79
C THR A 47 11.82 6.35 -15.13
N LEU A 48 12.01 6.03 -13.84
CA LEU A 48 13.23 6.36 -13.12
C LEU A 48 14.47 5.72 -13.74
N ALA A 49 14.37 4.46 -14.12
CA ALA A 49 15.46 3.75 -14.80
C ALA A 49 15.87 4.46 -16.09
N LYS A 50 14.90 4.84 -16.93
CA LYS A 50 15.15 5.58 -18.18
C LYS A 50 15.74 6.97 -17.91
N GLU A 51 15.21 7.73 -16.96
CA GLU A 51 15.68 9.08 -16.64
C GLU A 51 17.10 9.12 -16.10
N ASN A 52 17.50 8.06 -15.37
CA ASN A 52 18.83 7.94 -14.76
C ASN A 52 19.80 7.08 -15.61
N ASN A 53 19.38 6.55 -16.76
CA ASN A 53 20.16 5.67 -17.62
C ASN A 53 20.72 4.44 -16.88
N VAL A 54 19.89 3.81 -16.07
CA VAL A 54 20.16 2.60 -15.29
C VAL A 54 19.12 1.53 -15.61
N ASP A 55 19.34 0.29 -15.15
CA ASP A 55 18.31 -0.73 -15.26
C ASP A 55 17.33 -0.72 -14.04
N ILE A 56 16.23 -1.48 -14.17
CA ILE A 56 15.21 -1.54 -13.10
C ILE A 56 15.76 -2.18 -11.83
N ASN A 57 16.73 -3.10 -11.93
CA ASN A 57 17.31 -3.73 -10.73
C ASN A 57 18.10 -2.72 -9.92
N GLU A 58 18.79 -1.78 -10.56
CA GLU A 58 19.47 -0.68 -9.87
C GLU A 58 18.47 0.22 -9.12
N ILE A 59 17.27 0.46 -9.69
CA ILE A 59 16.21 1.17 -8.98
C ILE A 59 15.68 0.36 -7.76
N ILE A 60 15.50 -0.96 -7.93
CA ILE A 60 15.11 -1.86 -6.84
C ILE A 60 16.14 -1.84 -5.70
N GLU A 61 17.42 -1.88 -6.04
CA GLU A 61 18.52 -1.82 -5.08
C GLU A 61 18.58 -0.46 -4.37
N ALA A 62 18.45 0.63 -5.12
CA ALA A 62 18.51 2.00 -4.59
C ALA A 62 17.41 2.26 -3.54
N PHE A 63 16.20 1.76 -3.77
CA PHE A 63 15.09 1.87 -2.82
C PHE A 63 14.96 0.67 -1.86
N ASN A 64 15.78 -0.35 -2.04
CA ASN A 64 15.72 -1.62 -1.29
C ASN A 64 14.29 -2.20 -1.26
N SER A 65 13.56 -2.06 -2.34
CA SER A 65 12.17 -2.53 -2.49
C SER A 65 11.90 -3.03 -3.89
N GLN A 66 11.38 -4.25 -4.00
CA GLN A 66 10.96 -4.84 -5.27
C GLN A 66 9.62 -4.32 -5.77
N ASP A 67 8.77 -3.83 -4.90
CA ASP A 67 7.38 -3.51 -5.20
C ASP A 67 7.14 -2.01 -5.36
N GLY A 68 7.49 -1.23 -4.36
CA GLY A 68 7.23 0.20 -4.33
C GLY A 68 7.92 0.88 -3.16
N TYR A 69 7.77 2.17 -3.12
CA TYR A 69 8.23 3.01 -2.02
C TYR A 69 7.36 4.26 -1.90
N SER A 70 7.36 4.87 -0.74
CA SER A 70 6.87 6.23 -0.55
C SER A 70 7.91 7.11 0.13
N ILE A 71 7.93 8.37 -0.27
CA ILE A 71 8.83 9.41 0.24
C ILE A 71 8.00 10.62 0.67
N TYR A 72 8.38 11.22 1.80
CA TYR A 72 7.88 12.51 2.25
C TYR A 72 9.01 13.54 2.23
N ASN A 73 8.84 14.64 1.49
CA ASN A 73 9.86 15.69 1.36
C ASN A 73 9.64 16.90 2.27
N GLY A 74 8.84 16.74 3.34
CA GLY A 74 8.46 17.83 4.25
C GLY A 74 7.25 18.64 3.78
N ARG A 75 6.76 18.46 2.54
CA ARG A 75 5.62 19.18 1.97
C ARG A 75 4.64 18.27 1.24
N ASN A 76 5.14 17.29 0.51
CA ASN A 76 4.33 16.40 -0.31
C ASN A 76 4.89 14.98 -0.32
N TYR A 77 4.04 14.03 -0.72
CA TYR A 77 4.39 12.62 -0.85
C TYR A 77 4.68 12.27 -2.31
N THR A 78 5.58 11.32 -2.51
CA THR A 78 5.83 10.66 -3.79
C THR A 78 5.68 9.17 -3.62
N ILE A 79 4.87 8.53 -4.46
CA ILE A 79 4.69 7.08 -4.50
C ILE A 79 5.39 6.54 -5.74
N GLY A 80 6.40 5.69 -5.53
CA GLY A 80 7.07 4.94 -6.59
C GLY A 80 6.58 3.49 -6.61
N TYR A 81 6.47 2.89 -7.79
CA TYR A 81 6.06 1.49 -7.91
C TYR A 81 6.69 0.80 -9.10
N ASN A 82 6.94 -0.50 -8.94
CA ASN A 82 7.46 -1.34 -9.99
C ASN A 82 6.35 -1.75 -10.97
N ASN A 83 6.33 -1.10 -12.11
CA ASN A 83 5.32 -1.31 -13.15
C ASN A 83 5.58 -2.54 -14.04
N THR A 84 6.59 -3.35 -13.75
CA THR A 84 6.82 -4.65 -14.43
C THR A 84 6.01 -5.79 -13.80
N HIS A 85 5.47 -5.57 -12.61
CA HIS A 85 4.59 -6.54 -11.96
C HIS A 85 3.20 -6.62 -12.61
N ILE A 86 2.47 -7.72 -12.32
CA ILE A 86 1.09 -7.89 -12.77
C ILE A 86 0.18 -6.82 -12.16
N PRO A 87 -0.88 -6.37 -12.86
CA PRO A 87 -1.76 -5.29 -12.43
C PRO A 87 -2.30 -5.44 -10.99
N LYS A 88 -2.69 -6.65 -10.59
CA LYS A 88 -3.20 -6.93 -9.24
C LYS A 88 -2.16 -6.70 -8.13
N ARG A 89 -0.87 -6.95 -8.42
CA ARG A 89 0.23 -6.68 -7.49
C ARG A 89 0.51 -5.18 -7.40
N ILE A 90 0.50 -4.48 -8.55
CA ILE A 90 0.65 -3.02 -8.61
C ILE A 90 -0.49 -2.33 -7.82
N TYR A 91 -1.72 -2.82 -7.95
CA TYR A 91 -2.87 -2.31 -7.21
C TYR A 91 -2.66 -2.42 -5.69
N PHE A 92 -2.23 -3.60 -5.22
CA PHE A 92 -1.91 -3.79 -3.80
C PHE A 92 -0.75 -2.90 -3.35
N THR A 93 0.34 -2.83 -4.12
CA THR A 93 1.50 -1.98 -3.84
C THR A 93 1.11 -0.52 -3.64
N LYS A 94 0.31 0.05 -4.56
CA LYS A 94 -0.15 1.44 -4.41
C LYS A 94 -0.94 1.66 -3.13
N LEU A 95 -1.82 0.73 -2.75
CA LEU A 95 -2.58 0.81 -1.50
C LEU A 95 -1.70 0.65 -0.26
N HIS A 96 -0.68 -0.18 -0.34
CA HIS A 96 0.31 -0.33 0.72
C HIS A 96 1.07 0.99 0.96
N GLU A 97 1.53 1.64 -0.11
CA GLU A 97 2.23 2.93 -0.02
C GLU A 97 1.29 4.05 0.46
N ILE A 98 0.04 4.08 0.00
CA ILE A 98 -1.00 4.96 0.54
C ILE A 98 -1.22 4.67 2.03
N GLY A 99 -1.14 3.42 2.44
CA GLY A 99 -1.24 3.01 3.85
C GLY A 99 -0.18 3.67 4.72
N HIS A 100 1.08 3.70 4.30
CA HIS A 100 2.13 4.40 5.02
C HIS A 100 1.81 5.89 5.22
N ILE A 101 1.28 6.54 4.19
CA ILE A 101 0.90 7.96 4.24
C ILE A 101 -0.30 8.16 5.19
N TYR A 102 -1.35 7.37 5.01
CA TYR A 102 -2.61 7.54 5.74
C TYR A 102 -2.50 7.15 7.23
N LEU A 103 -1.58 6.26 7.56
CA LEU A 103 -1.22 5.89 8.92
C LEU A 103 -0.23 6.87 9.57
N ASN A 104 0.13 7.96 8.88
CA ASN A 104 1.06 9.00 9.33
C ASN A 104 2.46 8.49 9.69
N HIS A 105 2.94 7.41 9.07
CA HIS A 105 4.23 6.81 9.42
C HIS A 105 5.40 7.78 9.25
N PHE A 106 5.32 8.69 8.29
CA PHE A 106 6.37 9.71 8.06
C PHE A 106 6.36 10.82 9.12
N ILE A 107 5.17 11.29 9.49
CA ILE A 107 5.00 12.41 10.43
C ILE A 107 5.21 11.96 11.87
N ASP A 108 4.55 10.85 12.27
CA ASP A 108 4.57 10.37 13.65
C ASP A 108 5.94 9.86 14.07
N PHE A 109 6.77 9.43 13.11
CA PHE A 109 8.07 8.82 13.39
C PHE A 109 9.25 9.62 12.84
N ASP A 110 8.98 10.81 12.24
CA ASP A 110 9.98 11.72 11.67
C ASP A 110 10.86 11.05 10.61
N GLU A 111 10.23 10.30 9.71
CA GLU A 111 10.92 9.58 8.64
C GLU A 111 10.68 10.26 7.29
N THR A 112 11.72 10.35 6.48
CA THR A 112 11.63 10.86 5.11
C THR A 112 11.32 9.76 4.12
N ILE A 113 11.95 8.60 4.31
CA ILE A 113 11.77 7.40 3.51
C ILE A 113 11.71 6.19 4.44
N LEU A 114 10.71 5.34 4.23
CA LEU A 114 10.55 4.11 5.00
C LEU A 114 11.23 2.97 4.25
N ASN A 115 12.47 2.69 4.60
CA ASN A 115 13.22 1.57 4.05
C ASN A 115 14.06 0.85 5.11
N ARG A 116 14.52 -0.36 4.79
CA ARG A 116 15.29 -1.20 5.72
C ARG A 116 16.65 -0.62 6.11
N SER A 117 17.17 0.34 5.36
CA SER A 117 18.48 0.94 5.65
C SER A 117 18.40 2.08 6.67
N SER A 118 17.24 2.73 6.84
CA SER A 118 17.04 3.83 7.77
C SER A 118 16.49 3.40 9.14
N LEU A 119 15.84 2.24 9.20
CA LEU A 119 15.18 1.73 10.39
C LEU A 119 15.84 0.45 10.92
N THR A 120 15.64 0.17 12.22
CA THR A 120 15.94 -1.18 12.73
C THR A 120 15.02 -2.19 12.06
N GLU A 121 15.48 -3.44 11.90
CA GLU A 121 14.68 -4.51 11.27
C GLU A 121 13.32 -4.68 11.96
N THR A 122 13.30 -4.59 13.29
CA THR A 122 12.05 -4.70 14.08
C THR A 122 11.11 -3.55 13.80
N SER A 123 11.60 -2.30 13.82
CA SER A 123 10.81 -1.11 13.56
C SER A 123 10.24 -1.10 12.14
N TYR A 124 11.07 -1.41 11.16
CA TYR A 124 10.64 -1.55 9.77
C TYR A 124 9.49 -2.58 9.64
N LYS A 125 9.66 -3.76 10.25
CA LYS A 125 8.66 -4.83 10.22
C LYS A 125 7.31 -4.44 10.84
N VAL A 126 7.34 -3.61 11.88
CA VAL A 126 6.12 -3.08 12.49
C VAL A 126 5.36 -2.18 11.51
N LEU A 127 6.03 -1.22 10.88
CA LEU A 127 5.41 -0.30 9.93
C LEU A 127 4.88 -1.01 8.68
N GLU A 128 5.64 -1.98 8.17
CA GLU A 128 5.23 -2.84 7.05
C GLU A 128 3.96 -3.65 7.38
N ASN A 129 3.89 -4.21 8.59
CA ASN A 129 2.72 -4.95 9.03
C ASN A 129 1.48 -4.05 9.16
N GLU A 130 1.67 -2.82 9.62
CA GLU A 130 0.59 -1.83 9.70
C GLU A 130 0.10 -1.44 8.30
N ALA A 131 1.00 -1.10 7.35
CA ALA A 131 0.64 -0.77 5.98
C ALA A 131 -0.02 -1.96 5.26
N ASN A 132 0.48 -3.17 5.46
CA ASN A 132 -0.14 -4.39 4.95
C ASN A 132 -1.54 -4.62 5.52
N CYS A 133 -1.73 -4.40 6.83
CA CYS A 133 -3.04 -4.51 7.47
C CYS A 133 -4.01 -3.48 6.87
N PHE A 134 -3.60 -2.22 6.74
CA PHE A 134 -4.39 -1.17 6.12
C PHE A 134 -4.78 -1.55 4.68
N ALA A 135 -3.81 -1.84 3.83
CA ALA A 135 -4.04 -2.17 2.42
C ALA A 135 -5.01 -3.35 2.25
N ARG A 136 -4.85 -4.41 3.05
CA ARG A 136 -5.75 -5.59 3.01
C ARG A 136 -7.18 -5.23 3.39
N ASN A 137 -7.39 -4.37 4.39
CA ASN A 137 -8.72 -3.99 4.85
C ASN A 137 -9.38 -2.97 3.92
N VAL A 138 -8.61 -2.16 3.19
CA VAL A 138 -9.12 -1.28 2.14
C VAL A 138 -9.48 -2.06 0.88
N ILE A 139 -8.60 -2.95 0.40
CA ILE A 139 -8.77 -3.64 -0.89
C ILE A 139 -9.91 -4.68 -0.89
N ALA A 140 -10.09 -5.36 0.23
CA ALA A 140 -11.14 -6.38 0.41
C ALA A 140 -11.64 -6.38 1.87
N PRO A 141 -12.52 -5.43 2.24
CA PRO A 141 -13.04 -5.34 3.60
C PRO A 141 -13.80 -6.62 4.00
N VAL A 142 -13.40 -7.25 5.09
CA VAL A 142 -14.02 -8.50 5.58
C VAL A 142 -15.53 -8.32 5.83
N VAL A 143 -15.93 -7.12 6.28
CA VAL A 143 -17.36 -6.80 6.47
C VAL A 143 -18.13 -6.92 5.15
N LEU A 144 -17.57 -6.43 4.04
CA LEU A 144 -18.21 -6.56 2.72
C LEU A 144 -18.19 -7.99 2.20
N VAL A 145 -17.10 -8.74 2.42
CA VAL A 145 -17.04 -10.17 2.08
C VAL A 145 -18.19 -10.92 2.73
N LYS A 146 -18.43 -10.68 4.03
CA LYS A 146 -19.52 -11.29 4.78
C LYS A 146 -20.91 -10.79 4.34
N TYR A 147 -21.06 -9.49 4.16
CA TYR A 147 -22.32 -8.86 3.72
C TYR A 147 -22.77 -9.39 2.35
N LEU A 148 -21.83 -9.48 1.41
CA LEU A 148 -22.06 -9.98 0.07
C LEU A 148 -22.15 -11.50 -0.01
N LYS A 149 -21.95 -12.21 1.12
CA LYS A 149 -21.95 -13.67 1.22
C LYS A 149 -21.02 -14.35 0.20
N LEU A 150 -19.85 -13.75 -0.05
CA LEU A 150 -18.86 -14.35 -0.94
C LEU A 150 -18.31 -15.62 -0.27
N SER A 151 -18.55 -16.76 -0.90
CA SER A 151 -18.41 -18.09 -0.30
C SER A 151 -17.16 -18.84 -0.73
N SER A 152 -16.32 -18.22 -1.56
CA SER A 152 -15.08 -18.83 -2.03
C SER A 152 -13.97 -17.78 -2.27
N PRO A 153 -12.69 -18.18 -2.17
CA PRO A 153 -11.59 -17.33 -2.56
C PRO A 153 -11.70 -16.80 -4.00
N ASN A 154 -12.24 -17.60 -4.93
CA ASN A 154 -12.42 -17.17 -6.31
C ASN A 154 -13.45 -16.04 -6.44
N GLU A 155 -14.57 -16.11 -5.74
CA GLU A 155 -15.57 -15.04 -5.73
C GLU A 155 -14.99 -13.75 -5.14
N ILE A 156 -14.27 -13.85 -4.03
CA ILE A 156 -13.58 -12.72 -3.39
C ILE A 156 -12.55 -12.11 -4.36
N ALA A 157 -11.72 -12.95 -4.99
CA ALA A 157 -10.69 -12.51 -5.93
C ALA A 157 -11.27 -11.78 -7.14
N ASN A 158 -12.38 -12.28 -7.68
CA ASN A 158 -13.07 -11.69 -8.83
C ASN A 158 -13.75 -10.37 -8.46
N TYR A 159 -14.48 -10.34 -7.33
CA TYR A 159 -15.21 -9.15 -6.90
C TYR A 159 -14.28 -7.98 -6.59
N PHE A 160 -13.21 -8.23 -5.83
CA PHE A 160 -12.27 -7.19 -5.40
C PHE A 160 -11.08 -6.96 -6.34
N GLY A 161 -10.95 -7.71 -7.42
CA GLY A 161 -9.84 -7.57 -8.36
C GLY A 161 -8.47 -7.98 -7.80
N ILE A 162 -8.43 -8.88 -6.81
CA ILE A 162 -7.21 -9.34 -6.14
C ILE A 162 -6.77 -10.73 -6.60
N THR A 163 -5.60 -11.18 -6.16
CA THR A 163 -5.13 -12.54 -6.44
C THR A 163 -5.86 -13.57 -5.58
N ASN A 164 -5.94 -14.83 -6.04
CA ASN A 164 -6.51 -15.92 -5.24
C ASN A 164 -5.76 -16.15 -3.92
N GLY A 165 -4.43 -15.95 -3.93
CA GLY A 165 -3.63 -16.04 -2.71
C GLY A 165 -4.03 -14.98 -1.67
N ALA A 166 -4.24 -13.72 -2.10
CA ALA A 166 -4.72 -12.65 -1.24
C ALA A 166 -6.17 -12.92 -0.78
N ALA A 167 -7.02 -13.46 -1.65
CA ALA A 167 -8.41 -13.78 -1.31
C ALA A 167 -8.52 -14.88 -0.25
N LYS A 168 -7.66 -15.90 -0.26
CA LYS A 168 -7.63 -16.94 0.79
C LYS A 168 -7.50 -16.36 2.18
N THR A 169 -6.63 -15.35 2.38
CA THR A 169 -6.45 -14.70 3.69
C THR A 169 -7.64 -13.85 4.13
N ARG A 170 -8.69 -13.74 3.30
CA ARG A 170 -9.95 -13.05 3.60
C ARG A 170 -11.11 -14.00 3.79
N TYR A 171 -10.96 -15.23 3.29
CA TYR A 171 -11.95 -16.28 3.42
C TYR A 171 -11.82 -17.03 4.75
N ASP A 172 -10.60 -17.29 5.22
CA ASP A 172 -10.27 -17.94 6.50
C ASP A 172 -10.55 -16.98 7.69
#